data_2556f898681471fa4eddada251fda171
#
_entry.id   2556f898681471fa4eddada251fda171
#
_cell.length_a   1.000
_cell.length_b   1.000
_cell.length_c   1.000
_cell.angle_alpha   90.00
_cell.angle_beta   90.00
_cell.angle_gamma   90.00
#
_symmetry.space_group_name_H-M   'P 1'
#
loop_
_entity.id
_entity.type
_entity.pdbx_description
1 polymer ?
#
loop_
_entity_poly.entity_id
_entity_poly.type
_entity_poly.pdbx_seq_one_letter_code
_entity_poly.pdbx_strand_id
1 'polypeptide(L)'
;GCGGSAGSSKADNSGTDGKVYNIGICQLVQHEALDAATKGFKDYLTEKLGADNVKFDEQNAQGDSATCATICNQFVSSNYDLILGNGTAALQAAYTATPNIPILGTSITDYGTALDKSDWNGVSGMNVSGTTDLAPLDQQAAMLKELFPNAKNVGILYCSAEANSKYQSDTITPYFKDAGYTVKSYSFADSNDVAAVAKTACDESDVLYIPTDNTAASNTGIIDNVATAAKTPIVAGEEGICKGCGVATLSISYDELGRKTGEMAYNILVKGEDITKMKVEAAPNVTKEYIKDR
;
A
#
# COMPACT_ATOMS: atom_id res chain seq x y z
N GLY A 1 46.16 20.02 17.08
CA GLY A 1 45.36 18.99 16.55
C GLY A 1 43.91 19.39 16.58
N CYS A 2 43.41 19.89 15.51
CA CYS A 2 42.02 20.27 15.44
C CYS A 2 41.25 19.09 14.93
N GLY A 3 40.68 18.36 15.84
CA GLY A 3 39.75 17.30 15.48
C GLY A 3 38.58 17.90 14.72
N GLY A 4 38.41 17.48 13.51
CA GLY A 4 37.35 17.97 12.70
C GLY A 4 36.00 17.63 13.26
N SER A 5 35.37 18.62 13.82
CA SER A 5 33.97 18.52 14.23
C SER A 5 33.01 18.73 13.07
N ALA A 6 33.54 18.68 11.85
CA ALA A 6 32.75 19.02 10.67
C ALA A 6 31.59 18.05 10.39
N GLY A 7 31.63 16.83 10.91
CA GLY A 7 30.55 15.86 10.73
C GLY A 7 29.35 16.08 11.65
N SER A 8 29.55 16.72 12.80
CA SER A 8 28.50 16.87 13.78
C SER A 8 27.39 17.86 13.37
N SER A 9 27.73 18.85 12.53
CA SER A 9 26.75 19.83 12.09
C SER A 9 25.67 19.26 11.16
N LYS A 10 25.98 18.20 10.43
CA LYS A 10 25.01 17.54 9.56
C LYS A 10 24.04 16.64 10.31
N ALA A 11 24.44 16.20 11.49
CA ALA A 11 23.66 15.29 12.31
C ALA A 11 22.86 15.99 13.41
N ASP A 12 22.97 17.31 13.53
CA ASP A 12 22.37 18.05 14.62
C ASP A 12 20.85 17.94 14.68
N ASN A 13 20.17 17.79 13.52
CA ASN A 13 18.72 17.63 13.43
C ASN A 13 18.25 16.25 13.86
N SER A 14 19.11 15.26 13.84
CA SER A 14 18.74 13.85 14.01
C SER A 14 19.39 13.19 15.20
N GLY A 15 20.48 13.73 15.74
CA GLY A 15 21.24 13.08 16.78
C GLY A 15 21.98 11.82 16.32
N THR A 16 22.29 11.71 15.04
CA THR A 16 22.92 10.51 14.47
C THR A 16 24.43 10.44 14.68
N ASP A 17 25.07 11.53 15.07
CA ASP A 17 26.52 11.61 15.27
C ASP A 17 27.34 11.09 14.07
N GLY A 18 26.89 11.39 12.86
CA GLY A 18 27.56 10.96 11.64
C GLY A 18 27.32 9.53 11.25
N LYS A 19 26.47 8.80 11.96
CA LYS A 19 26.08 7.44 11.58
C LYS A 19 25.30 7.45 10.27
N VAL A 20 25.59 6.49 9.39
CA VAL A 20 24.86 6.28 8.14
C VAL A 20 23.94 5.08 8.32
N TYR A 21 22.66 5.29 8.09
CA TYR A 21 21.67 4.23 8.11
C TYR A 21 21.45 3.67 6.71
N ASN A 22 21.47 2.34 6.60
CA ASN A 22 21.25 1.64 5.33
C ASN A 22 19.88 0.97 5.39
N ILE A 23 19.00 1.35 4.49
CA ILE A 23 17.61 0.91 4.48
C ILE A 23 17.30 0.23 3.16
N GLY A 24 16.81 -1.00 3.23
CA GLY A 24 16.30 -1.71 2.07
C GLY A 24 14.82 -1.41 1.87
N ILE A 25 14.45 -1.10 0.64
CA ILE A 25 13.07 -0.88 0.24
C ILE A 25 12.70 -1.93 -0.80
N CYS A 26 11.76 -2.82 -0.44
CA CYS A 26 11.15 -3.74 -1.38
C CYS A 26 9.77 -3.19 -1.74
N GLN A 27 9.67 -2.63 -2.95
CA GLN A 27 8.38 -2.20 -3.49
C GLN A 27 7.82 -3.31 -4.36
N LEU A 28 6.59 -3.74 -4.09
CA LEU A 28 5.98 -4.87 -4.78
C LEU A 28 5.92 -4.66 -6.29
N VAL A 29 5.47 -3.50 -6.72
CA VAL A 29 5.33 -3.16 -8.14
C VAL A 29 5.33 -1.65 -8.30
N GLN A 30 5.62 -1.17 -9.48
CA GLN A 30 5.61 0.25 -9.78
C GLN A 30 4.20 0.69 -10.22
N HIS A 31 3.57 1.52 -9.40
CA HIS A 31 2.37 2.26 -9.76
C HIS A 31 2.25 3.49 -8.84
N GLU A 32 1.34 4.41 -9.17
CA GLU A 32 1.27 5.74 -8.54
C GLU A 32 1.22 5.69 -7.01
N ALA A 33 0.37 4.83 -6.43
CA ALA A 33 0.20 4.78 -4.98
C ALA A 33 1.47 4.32 -4.27
N LEU A 34 2.05 3.19 -4.73
CA LEU A 34 3.27 2.66 -4.12
C LEU A 34 4.47 3.59 -4.34
N ASP A 35 4.56 4.22 -5.50
CA ASP A 35 5.62 5.20 -5.79
C ASP A 35 5.54 6.38 -4.82
N ALA A 36 4.34 6.89 -4.57
CA ALA A 36 4.11 7.99 -3.64
C ALA A 36 4.48 7.61 -2.20
N ALA A 37 4.14 6.41 -1.76
CA ALA A 37 4.50 5.93 -0.42
C ALA A 37 6.03 5.80 -0.25
N THR A 38 6.72 5.23 -1.23
CA THR A 38 8.18 5.15 -1.22
C THR A 38 8.80 6.54 -1.18
N LYS A 39 8.30 7.47 -2.01
CA LYS A 39 8.79 8.84 -2.04
C LYS A 39 8.61 9.53 -0.69
N GLY A 40 7.42 9.45 -0.11
CA GLY A 40 7.16 10.06 1.20
C GLY A 40 8.07 9.51 2.30
N PHE A 41 8.27 8.20 2.32
CA PHE A 41 9.17 7.56 3.26
C PHE A 41 10.62 8.07 3.13
N LYS A 42 11.14 8.10 1.92
CA LYS A 42 12.49 8.56 1.64
C LYS A 42 12.66 10.06 1.95
N ASP A 43 11.69 10.88 1.54
CA ASP A 43 11.72 12.32 1.76
C ASP A 43 11.76 12.64 3.25
N TYR A 44 10.92 12.01 4.06
CA TYR A 44 10.89 12.23 5.50
C TYR A 44 12.24 11.92 6.14
N LEU A 45 12.80 10.76 5.84
CA LEU A 45 14.09 10.34 6.44
C LEU A 45 15.25 11.19 5.94
N THR A 46 15.25 11.59 4.68
CA THR A 46 16.27 12.49 4.14
C THR A 46 16.23 13.86 4.80
N GLU A 47 15.02 14.41 5.01
CA GLU A 47 14.83 15.67 5.72
C GLU A 47 15.30 15.60 7.17
N LYS A 48 15.03 14.49 7.85
CA LYS A 48 15.34 14.33 9.27
C LYS A 48 16.79 13.97 9.54
N LEU A 49 17.38 13.14 8.71
CA LEU A 49 18.74 12.61 8.94
C LEU A 49 19.81 13.36 8.15
N GLY A 50 19.42 13.99 7.05
CA GLY A 50 20.34 14.51 6.06
C GLY A 50 20.70 13.46 5.01
N ALA A 51 20.87 13.88 3.76
CA ALA A 51 21.10 12.98 2.63
C ALA A 51 22.37 12.13 2.79
N ASP A 52 23.37 12.66 3.51
CA ASP A 52 24.64 11.94 3.73
C ASP A 52 24.54 10.86 4.81
N ASN A 53 23.47 10.86 5.59
CA ASN A 53 23.32 9.98 6.76
C ASN A 53 22.30 8.86 6.56
N VAL A 54 21.71 8.77 5.38
CA VAL A 54 20.77 7.68 5.03
C VAL A 54 21.01 7.23 3.60
N LYS A 55 21.07 5.92 3.40
CA LYS A 55 21.18 5.31 2.07
C LYS A 55 20.03 4.34 1.87
N PHE A 56 19.38 4.47 0.73
CA PHE A 56 18.29 3.60 0.36
C PHE A 56 18.69 2.65 -0.76
N ASP A 57 18.49 1.36 -0.54
CA ASP A 57 18.55 0.35 -1.59
C ASP A 57 17.12 0.02 -2.00
N GLU A 58 16.66 0.67 -3.06
CA GLU A 58 15.28 0.59 -3.53
C GLU A 58 15.18 -0.40 -4.68
N GLN A 59 14.40 -1.46 -4.48
CA GLN A 59 14.19 -2.52 -5.45
C GLN A 59 12.72 -2.70 -5.77
N ASN A 60 12.42 -2.92 -7.04
CA ASN A 60 11.07 -3.16 -7.53
C ASN A 60 10.93 -4.65 -7.88
N ALA A 61 9.96 -5.33 -7.26
CA ALA A 61 9.74 -6.76 -7.45
C ALA A 61 8.91 -7.08 -8.70
N GLN A 62 8.44 -6.08 -9.42
CA GLN A 62 7.66 -6.22 -10.66
C GLN A 62 6.40 -7.10 -10.50
N GLY A 63 5.78 -7.05 -9.33
CA GLY A 63 4.55 -7.77 -9.03
C GLY A 63 4.76 -9.24 -8.65
N ASP A 64 5.99 -9.69 -8.53
CA ASP A 64 6.31 -11.11 -8.32
C ASP A 64 6.75 -11.37 -6.87
N SER A 65 6.02 -12.24 -6.17
CA SER A 65 6.32 -12.57 -4.77
C SER A 65 7.64 -13.32 -4.61
N ALA A 66 8.04 -14.15 -5.57
CA ALA A 66 9.35 -14.82 -5.52
C ALA A 66 10.48 -13.80 -5.64
N THR A 67 10.31 -12.78 -6.46
CA THR A 67 11.28 -11.68 -6.57
C THR A 67 11.34 -10.87 -5.27
N CYS A 68 10.21 -10.64 -4.59
CA CYS A 68 10.21 -10.03 -3.26
C CYS A 68 11.09 -10.82 -2.28
N ALA A 69 11.00 -12.15 -2.29
CA ALA A 69 11.80 -13.01 -1.42
C ALA A 69 13.30 -12.86 -1.71
N THR A 70 13.68 -12.86 -2.99
CA THR A 70 15.08 -12.66 -3.40
C THR A 70 15.63 -11.32 -2.94
N ILE A 71 14.85 -10.25 -3.14
CA ILE A 71 15.22 -8.89 -2.73
C ILE A 71 15.41 -8.82 -1.21
N CYS A 72 14.45 -9.31 -0.45
CA CYS A 72 14.51 -9.25 1.02
C CYS A 72 15.65 -10.10 1.59
N ASN A 73 15.92 -11.26 1.02
CA ASN A 73 17.06 -12.09 1.43
C ASN A 73 18.39 -11.38 1.17
N GLN A 74 18.49 -10.63 0.09
CA GLN A 74 19.68 -9.82 -0.20
C GLN A 74 19.85 -8.70 0.83
N PHE A 75 18.76 -8.04 1.23
CA PHE A 75 18.82 -7.02 2.28
C PHE A 75 19.33 -7.59 3.59
N VAL A 76 18.86 -8.77 3.95
CA VAL A 76 19.30 -9.48 5.17
C VAL A 76 20.78 -9.80 5.10
N SER A 77 21.25 -10.33 3.97
CA SER A 77 22.68 -10.65 3.77
C SER A 77 23.57 -9.42 3.84
N SER A 78 23.04 -8.25 3.47
CA SER A 78 23.76 -6.97 3.53
C SER A 78 23.70 -6.32 4.92
N ASN A 79 23.04 -6.93 5.88
CA ASN A 79 22.88 -6.42 7.25
C ASN A 79 22.33 -5.00 7.31
N TYR A 80 21.31 -4.71 6.52
CA TYR A 80 20.66 -3.40 6.55
C TYR A 80 20.03 -3.12 7.92
N ASP A 81 19.92 -1.84 8.25
CA ASP A 81 19.41 -1.38 9.54
C ASP A 81 17.90 -1.50 9.66
N LEU A 82 17.20 -1.46 8.54
CA LEU A 82 15.74 -1.52 8.49
C LEU A 82 15.31 -1.91 7.09
N ILE A 83 14.19 -2.61 6.99
CA ILE A 83 13.57 -2.97 5.71
C ILE A 83 12.17 -2.35 5.65
N LEU A 84 11.87 -1.68 4.54
CA LEU A 84 10.52 -1.24 4.20
C LEU A 84 9.91 -2.24 3.23
N GLY A 85 8.76 -2.82 3.60
CA GLY A 85 7.93 -3.61 2.71
C GLY A 85 6.76 -2.77 2.22
N ASN A 86 6.79 -2.39 0.95
CA ASN A 86 5.76 -1.57 0.32
C ASN A 86 4.84 -2.48 -0.52
N GLY A 87 3.69 -2.80 0.03
CA GLY A 87 2.74 -3.76 -0.48
C GLY A 87 2.76 -5.07 0.32
N THR A 88 1.61 -5.75 0.38
CA THR A 88 1.43 -6.93 1.24
C THR A 88 2.43 -8.04 0.96
N ALA A 89 2.62 -8.42 -0.31
CA ALA A 89 3.57 -9.49 -0.66
C ALA A 89 5.02 -9.12 -0.31
N ALA A 90 5.39 -7.84 -0.43
CA ALA A 90 6.71 -7.35 -0.03
C ALA A 90 6.91 -7.44 1.49
N LEU A 91 5.89 -7.07 2.27
CA LEU A 91 5.94 -7.21 3.73
C LEU A 91 6.07 -8.67 4.14
N GLN A 92 5.29 -9.56 3.53
CA GLN A 92 5.35 -11.00 3.80
C GLN A 92 6.74 -11.57 3.53
N ALA A 93 7.37 -11.15 2.42
CA ALA A 93 8.71 -11.59 2.06
C ALA A 93 9.76 -11.12 3.09
N ALA A 94 9.68 -9.88 3.54
CA ALA A 94 10.59 -9.36 4.55
C ALA A 94 10.40 -10.08 5.88
N TYR A 95 9.18 -10.30 6.31
CA TYR A 95 8.84 -11.01 7.54
C TYR A 95 9.38 -12.44 7.52
N THR A 96 9.27 -13.13 6.39
CA THR A 96 9.81 -14.48 6.22
C THR A 96 11.33 -14.49 6.22
N ALA A 97 11.97 -13.44 5.69
CA ALA A 97 13.41 -13.37 5.50
C ALA A 97 14.20 -13.18 6.80
N THR A 98 13.63 -12.48 7.79
CA THR A 98 14.37 -12.16 9.03
C THR A 98 13.46 -11.95 10.24
N PRO A 99 13.81 -12.55 11.40
CA PRO A 99 13.16 -12.23 12.67
C PRO A 99 13.85 -11.07 13.42
N ASN A 100 14.95 -10.53 12.91
CA ASN A 100 15.83 -9.63 13.66
C ASN A 100 15.83 -8.19 13.16
N ILE A 101 15.93 -7.98 11.85
CA ILE A 101 15.98 -6.64 11.29
C ILE A 101 14.58 -6.01 11.42
N PRO A 102 14.47 -4.76 11.93
CA PRO A 102 13.18 -4.08 11.97
C PRO A 102 12.55 -3.97 10.58
N ILE A 103 11.28 -4.33 10.48
CA ILE A 103 10.52 -4.27 9.24
C ILE A 103 9.34 -3.34 9.43
N LEU A 104 9.23 -2.34 8.57
CA LEU A 104 8.04 -1.49 8.49
C LEU A 104 7.29 -1.79 7.20
N GLY A 105 5.98 -1.94 7.32
CA GLY A 105 5.08 -2.01 6.18
C GLY A 105 4.53 -0.65 5.83
N THR A 106 4.26 -0.43 4.55
CA THR A 106 3.49 0.71 4.07
C THR A 106 2.64 0.24 2.90
N SER A 107 1.51 0.87 2.66
CA SER A 107 0.53 0.42 1.66
C SER A 107 0.02 -0.99 1.96
N ILE A 108 -0.22 -1.28 3.22
CA ILE A 108 -0.69 -2.56 3.72
C ILE A 108 -2.16 -2.43 4.14
N THR A 109 -3.00 -3.28 3.58
CA THR A 109 -4.43 -3.26 3.88
C THR A 109 -4.71 -3.72 5.31
N ASP A 110 -4.24 -4.91 5.67
CA ASP A 110 -4.51 -5.54 6.96
C ASP A 110 -3.33 -6.40 7.40
N TYR A 111 -2.75 -6.05 8.54
CA TYR A 111 -1.56 -6.75 9.07
C TYR A 111 -1.90 -8.14 9.58
N GLY A 112 -3.08 -8.33 10.13
CA GLY A 112 -3.52 -9.66 10.56
C GLY A 112 -3.53 -10.65 9.38
N THR A 113 -4.05 -10.23 8.25
CA THR A 113 -4.05 -11.00 7.00
C THR A 113 -2.63 -11.18 6.46
N ALA A 114 -1.85 -10.10 6.41
CA ALA A 114 -0.48 -10.14 5.87
C ALA A 114 0.44 -11.07 6.65
N LEU A 115 0.31 -11.08 7.98
CA LEU A 115 1.16 -11.85 8.89
C LEU A 115 0.54 -13.18 9.30
N ASP A 116 -0.63 -13.52 8.78
CA ASP A 116 -1.40 -14.72 9.14
C ASP A 116 -1.63 -14.82 10.65
N LYS A 117 -2.10 -13.72 11.24
CA LYS A 117 -2.41 -13.61 12.66
C LYS A 117 -3.90 -13.31 12.86
N SER A 118 -4.68 -14.34 13.17
CA SER A 118 -6.13 -14.21 13.39
C SER A 118 -6.46 -13.43 14.67
N ASP A 119 -5.53 -13.37 15.61
CA ASP A 119 -5.65 -12.65 16.88
C ASP A 119 -5.02 -11.25 16.84
N TRP A 120 -4.93 -10.66 15.66
CA TRP A 120 -4.30 -9.35 15.48
C TRP A 120 -4.97 -8.29 16.36
N ASN A 121 -4.15 -7.56 17.11
CA ASN A 121 -4.60 -6.54 18.07
C ASN A 121 -3.94 -5.16 17.89
N GLY A 122 -3.27 -4.94 16.75
CA GLY A 122 -2.60 -3.67 16.46
C GLY A 122 -1.09 -3.67 16.64
N VAL A 123 -0.54 -4.67 17.33
CA VAL A 123 0.90 -4.85 17.55
C VAL A 123 1.29 -6.26 17.17
N SER A 124 2.43 -6.41 16.49
CA SER A 124 2.90 -7.75 16.12
C SER A 124 3.54 -8.49 17.29
N GLY A 125 4.12 -7.77 18.23
CA GLY A 125 4.96 -8.38 19.29
C GLY A 125 6.29 -8.90 18.75
N MET A 126 6.60 -8.63 17.50
CA MET A 126 7.78 -9.10 16.79
C MET A 126 8.49 -7.92 16.11
N ASN A 127 9.33 -8.18 15.14
CA ASN A 127 10.11 -7.15 14.45
C ASN A 127 9.35 -6.42 13.32
N VAL A 128 8.02 -6.39 13.38
CA VAL A 128 7.17 -5.78 12.34
C VAL A 128 6.24 -4.75 12.94
N SER A 129 6.14 -3.60 12.30
CA SER A 129 5.09 -2.60 12.48
C SER A 129 4.87 -1.87 11.15
N GLY A 130 4.26 -0.71 11.17
CA GLY A 130 4.08 0.08 9.97
C GLY A 130 2.77 0.83 9.92
N THR A 131 2.36 1.17 8.71
CA THR A 131 1.12 1.92 8.46
C THR A 131 0.16 1.09 7.61
N THR A 132 -1.15 1.35 7.81
CA THR A 132 -2.20 0.75 6.98
C THR A 132 -2.77 1.80 6.02
N ASP A 133 -3.06 1.37 4.80
CA ASP A 133 -3.74 2.20 3.81
C ASP A 133 -5.24 1.90 3.72
N LEU A 134 -5.76 1.11 4.63
CA LEU A 134 -7.18 0.74 4.61
C LEU A 134 -8.04 1.99 4.80
N ALA A 135 -8.70 2.40 3.71
CA ALA A 135 -9.69 3.46 3.76
C ALA A 135 -10.95 2.93 4.43
N PRO A 136 -11.82 3.82 4.94
CA PRO A 136 -13.08 3.37 5.56
C PRO A 136 -14.01 2.79 4.50
N LEU A 137 -14.08 1.47 4.43
CA LEU A 137 -14.83 0.74 3.41
C LEU A 137 -16.34 0.99 3.49
N ASP A 138 -16.88 1.21 4.69
CA ASP A 138 -18.26 1.62 4.88
C ASP A 138 -18.56 2.95 4.20
N GLN A 139 -17.64 3.90 4.29
CA GLN A 139 -17.77 5.21 3.64
C GLN A 139 -17.59 5.11 2.12
N GLN A 140 -16.72 4.23 1.66
CA GLN A 140 -16.59 3.98 0.21
C GLN A 140 -17.88 3.39 -0.36
N ALA A 141 -18.49 2.45 0.35
CA ALA A 141 -19.79 1.90 -0.05
C ALA A 141 -20.88 2.97 -0.05
N ALA A 142 -20.91 3.84 0.96
CA ALA A 142 -21.87 4.94 1.04
C ALA A 142 -21.70 5.93 -0.12
N MET A 143 -20.45 6.23 -0.49
CA MET A 143 -20.16 7.09 -1.65
C MET A 143 -20.66 6.47 -2.96
N LEU A 144 -20.45 5.18 -3.16
CA LEU A 144 -20.95 4.48 -4.35
C LEU A 144 -22.48 4.55 -4.41
N LYS A 145 -23.16 4.36 -3.28
CA LYS A 145 -24.62 4.47 -3.19
C LYS A 145 -25.12 5.86 -3.51
N GLU A 146 -24.42 6.88 -3.06
CA GLU A 146 -24.74 8.27 -3.35
C GLU A 146 -24.65 8.57 -4.84
N LEU A 147 -23.60 8.06 -5.52
CA LEU A 147 -23.36 8.28 -6.93
C LEU A 147 -24.25 7.45 -7.85
N PHE A 148 -24.55 6.22 -7.44
CA PHE A 148 -25.31 5.24 -8.26
C PHE A 148 -26.49 4.65 -7.48
N PRO A 149 -27.44 5.50 -7.05
CA PRO A 149 -28.54 5.02 -6.20
C PRO A 149 -29.50 4.07 -6.92
N ASN A 150 -29.54 4.11 -8.24
CA ASN A 150 -30.45 3.31 -9.07
C ASN A 150 -29.80 2.06 -9.65
N ALA A 151 -28.49 1.88 -9.48
CA ALA A 151 -27.82 0.66 -9.88
C ALA A 151 -28.33 -0.54 -9.08
N LYS A 152 -28.34 -1.73 -9.69
CA LYS A 152 -28.78 -2.96 -9.03
C LYS A 152 -27.62 -3.91 -8.78
N ASN A 153 -26.70 -4.00 -9.72
CA ASN A 153 -25.60 -4.96 -9.68
C ASN A 153 -24.27 -4.24 -9.50
N VAL A 154 -23.59 -4.54 -8.41
CA VAL A 154 -22.23 -4.08 -8.15
C VAL A 154 -21.29 -5.26 -8.36
N GLY A 155 -20.31 -5.09 -9.26
CA GLY A 155 -19.23 -6.05 -9.47
C GLY A 155 -17.98 -5.58 -8.73
N ILE A 156 -17.32 -6.50 -8.03
CA ILE A 156 -16.03 -6.22 -7.38
C ILE A 156 -14.95 -6.91 -8.22
N LEU A 157 -14.06 -6.12 -8.80
CA LEU A 157 -12.99 -6.62 -9.67
C LEU A 157 -11.65 -6.57 -8.91
N TYR A 158 -10.98 -7.70 -8.75
CA TYR A 158 -9.72 -7.76 -8.02
C TYR A 158 -8.86 -8.95 -8.43
N CYS A 159 -7.58 -8.95 -8.01
CA CYS A 159 -6.65 -10.04 -8.25
C CYS A 159 -6.75 -11.11 -7.17
N SER A 160 -7.01 -12.35 -7.55
CA SER A 160 -7.15 -13.47 -6.61
C SER A 160 -5.83 -13.84 -5.91
N ALA A 161 -4.69 -13.46 -6.47
CA ALA A 161 -3.38 -13.71 -5.87
C ALA A 161 -3.05 -12.72 -4.75
N GLU A 162 -3.86 -11.65 -4.57
CA GLU A 162 -3.61 -10.63 -3.56
C GLU A 162 -4.56 -10.79 -2.36
N ALA A 163 -4.02 -11.26 -1.25
CA ALA A 163 -4.79 -11.46 0.00
C ALA A 163 -5.41 -10.15 0.51
N ASN A 164 -4.72 -9.02 0.33
CA ASN A 164 -5.22 -7.69 0.66
C ASN A 164 -6.50 -7.35 -0.11
N SER A 165 -6.58 -7.72 -1.38
CA SER A 165 -7.75 -7.45 -2.23
C SER A 165 -8.94 -8.33 -1.84
N LYS A 166 -8.69 -9.61 -1.56
CA LYS A 166 -9.74 -10.51 -1.08
C LYS A 166 -10.31 -10.03 0.25
N TYR A 167 -9.46 -9.60 1.17
CA TYR A 167 -9.90 -9.03 2.45
C TYR A 167 -10.84 -7.83 2.23
N GLN A 168 -10.47 -6.91 1.36
CA GLN A 168 -11.30 -5.74 1.05
C GLN A 168 -12.63 -6.12 0.40
N SER A 169 -12.60 -7.05 -0.55
CA SER A 169 -13.81 -7.55 -1.21
C SER A 169 -14.76 -8.19 -0.20
N ASP A 170 -14.26 -9.07 0.65
CA ASP A 170 -15.06 -9.74 1.68
C ASP A 170 -15.63 -8.74 2.69
N THR A 171 -14.86 -7.71 3.03
CA THR A 171 -15.26 -6.72 4.04
C THR A 171 -16.28 -5.72 3.49
N ILE A 172 -16.13 -5.26 2.24
CA ILE A 172 -17.05 -4.25 1.68
C ILE A 172 -18.35 -4.85 1.19
N THR A 173 -18.38 -6.14 0.83
CA THR A 173 -19.56 -6.80 0.30
C THR A 173 -20.81 -6.64 1.19
N PRO A 174 -20.74 -6.85 2.52
CA PRO A 174 -21.90 -6.62 3.38
C PRO A 174 -22.44 -5.20 3.32
N TYR A 175 -21.55 -4.20 3.24
CA TYR A 175 -21.98 -2.80 3.14
C TYR A 175 -22.73 -2.52 1.84
N PHE A 176 -22.30 -3.10 0.72
CA PHE A 176 -23.01 -2.96 -0.55
C PHE A 176 -24.38 -3.69 -0.49
N LYS A 177 -24.43 -4.88 0.09
CA LYS A 177 -25.70 -5.62 0.26
C LYS A 177 -26.67 -4.85 1.13
N ASP A 178 -26.19 -4.28 2.23
CA ASP A 178 -27.02 -3.46 3.12
C ASP A 178 -27.55 -2.21 2.43
N ALA A 179 -26.83 -1.70 1.44
CA ALA A 179 -27.27 -0.59 0.60
C ALA A 179 -28.29 -0.99 -0.47
N GLY A 180 -28.60 -2.26 -0.58
CA GLY A 180 -29.62 -2.78 -1.51
C GLY A 180 -29.10 -3.35 -2.83
N TYR A 181 -27.77 -3.48 -2.96
CA TYR A 181 -27.18 -4.03 -4.19
C TYR A 181 -27.11 -5.55 -4.19
N THR A 182 -27.19 -6.13 -5.38
CA THR A 182 -26.72 -7.49 -5.64
C THR A 182 -25.23 -7.39 -5.96
N VAL A 183 -24.41 -8.16 -5.26
CA VAL A 183 -22.95 -8.07 -5.33
C VAL A 183 -22.37 -9.35 -5.87
N LYS A 184 -21.45 -9.24 -6.85
CA LYS A 184 -20.71 -10.39 -7.37
C LYS A 184 -19.24 -10.01 -7.51
N SER A 185 -18.37 -10.92 -7.09
CA SER A 185 -16.92 -10.77 -7.23
C SER A 185 -16.44 -11.39 -8.55
N TYR A 186 -15.50 -10.69 -9.18
CA TYR A 186 -14.83 -11.12 -10.41
C TYR A 186 -13.34 -11.04 -10.16
N SER A 187 -12.65 -12.17 -10.19
CA SER A 187 -11.21 -12.18 -9.92
C SER A 187 -10.42 -12.61 -11.14
N PHE A 188 -9.29 -11.96 -11.36
CA PHE A 188 -8.28 -12.37 -12.31
C PHE A 188 -7.06 -12.89 -11.54
N ALA A 189 -6.33 -13.84 -12.12
CA ALA A 189 -5.19 -14.45 -11.45
C ALA A 189 -3.92 -13.59 -11.58
N ASP A 190 -3.74 -12.97 -12.73
CA ASP A 190 -2.60 -12.10 -13.05
C ASP A 190 -2.95 -11.14 -14.19
N SER A 191 -1.96 -10.38 -14.68
CA SER A 191 -2.16 -9.40 -15.75
C SER A 191 -2.69 -9.99 -17.05
N ASN A 192 -2.47 -11.28 -17.31
CA ASN A 192 -2.83 -11.90 -18.59
C ASN A 192 -4.33 -12.06 -18.79
N ASP A 193 -5.09 -12.21 -17.71
CA ASP A 193 -6.54 -12.39 -17.80
C ASP A 193 -7.36 -11.17 -17.34
N VAL A 194 -6.70 -10.05 -17.06
CA VAL A 194 -7.37 -8.80 -16.63
C VAL A 194 -8.43 -8.37 -17.65
N ALA A 195 -8.09 -8.29 -18.92
CA ALA A 195 -9.02 -7.79 -19.95
C ALA A 195 -10.27 -8.64 -20.04
N ALA A 196 -10.13 -9.96 -20.07
CA ALA A 196 -11.27 -10.88 -20.20
C ALA A 196 -12.17 -10.84 -18.97
N VAL A 197 -11.60 -10.84 -17.77
CA VAL A 197 -12.37 -10.79 -16.53
C VAL A 197 -13.04 -9.43 -16.36
N ALA A 198 -12.35 -8.34 -16.69
CA ALA A 198 -12.93 -7.00 -16.65
C ALA A 198 -14.12 -6.88 -17.60
N LYS A 199 -14.03 -7.48 -18.79
CA LYS A 199 -15.15 -7.49 -19.75
C LYS A 199 -16.37 -8.19 -19.18
N THR A 200 -16.20 -9.37 -18.61
CA THR A 200 -17.30 -10.10 -17.98
C THR A 200 -17.91 -9.30 -16.83
N ALA A 201 -17.07 -8.72 -15.99
CA ALA A 201 -17.53 -7.90 -14.87
C ALA A 201 -18.35 -6.69 -15.35
N CYS A 202 -17.88 -5.99 -16.37
CA CYS A 202 -18.57 -4.83 -16.93
C CYS A 202 -19.91 -5.23 -17.58
N ASP A 203 -19.92 -6.34 -18.31
CA ASP A 203 -21.14 -6.79 -19.00
C ASP A 203 -22.25 -7.21 -18.03
N GLU A 204 -21.89 -7.69 -16.84
CA GLU A 204 -22.84 -8.19 -15.84
C GLU A 204 -23.16 -7.18 -14.73
N SER A 205 -22.48 -6.04 -14.69
CA SER A 205 -22.60 -5.07 -13.60
C SER A 205 -23.06 -3.71 -14.10
N ASP A 206 -23.77 -2.97 -13.24
CA ASP A 206 -24.15 -1.57 -13.48
C ASP A 206 -23.02 -0.62 -13.08
N VAL A 207 -22.24 -1.00 -12.09
CA VAL A 207 -21.08 -0.27 -11.60
C VAL A 207 -20.07 -1.27 -11.04
N LEU A 208 -18.78 -1.00 -11.23
CA LEU A 208 -17.70 -1.79 -10.63
C LEU A 208 -17.10 -1.06 -9.44
N TYR A 209 -16.66 -1.83 -8.47
CA TYR A 209 -15.76 -1.41 -7.42
C TYR A 209 -14.43 -2.14 -7.58
N ILE A 210 -13.32 -1.40 -7.57
CA ILE A 210 -11.98 -1.98 -7.56
C ILE A 210 -11.31 -1.56 -6.25
N PRO A 211 -11.00 -2.51 -5.35
CA PRO A 211 -10.30 -2.19 -4.11
C PRO A 211 -8.85 -1.73 -4.37
N THR A 212 -8.09 -1.46 -3.32
CA THR A 212 -6.66 -1.17 -3.45
C THR A 212 -5.95 -2.46 -3.85
N ASP A 213 -5.88 -2.68 -5.15
CA ASP A 213 -5.34 -3.88 -5.79
C ASP A 213 -4.14 -3.50 -6.64
N ASN A 214 -2.98 -4.08 -6.35
CA ASN A 214 -1.73 -3.69 -7.00
C ASN A 214 -1.68 -4.11 -8.47
N THR A 215 -2.28 -5.25 -8.81
CA THR A 215 -2.34 -5.71 -10.19
C THR A 215 -3.28 -4.85 -11.01
N ALA A 216 -4.45 -4.50 -10.48
CA ALA A 216 -5.37 -3.55 -11.11
C ALA A 216 -4.70 -2.18 -11.30
N ALA A 217 -4.00 -1.68 -10.27
CA ALA A 217 -3.31 -0.39 -10.31
C ALA A 217 -2.25 -0.32 -11.41
N SER A 218 -1.58 -1.42 -11.70
CA SER A 218 -0.57 -1.49 -12.79
C SER A 218 -1.18 -1.81 -14.16
N ASN A 219 -2.49 -2.03 -14.24
CA ASN A 219 -3.21 -2.39 -15.48
C ASN A 219 -4.42 -1.48 -15.75
N THR A 220 -4.41 -0.26 -15.26
CA THR A 220 -5.56 0.65 -15.38
C THR A 220 -5.91 1.00 -16.83
N GLY A 221 -4.92 1.08 -17.70
CA GLY A 221 -5.16 1.37 -19.12
C GLY A 221 -6.01 0.29 -19.80
N ILE A 222 -5.73 -0.99 -19.52
CA ILE A 222 -6.50 -2.11 -20.05
C ILE A 222 -7.93 -2.08 -19.50
N ILE A 223 -8.05 -1.86 -18.18
CA ILE A 223 -9.35 -1.80 -17.51
C ILE A 223 -10.18 -0.62 -18.05
N ASP A 224 -9.56 0.54 -18.20
CA ASP A 224 -10.22 1.73 -18.74
C ASP A 224 -10.79 1.49 -20.15
N ASN A 225 -10.00 0.85 -21.01
CA ASN A 225 -10.45 0.53 -22.37
C ASN A 225 -11.70 -0.35 -22.35
N VAL A 226 -11.70 -1.38 -21.52
CA VAL A 226 -12.83 -2.31 -21.40
C VAL A 226 -14.06 -1.61 -20.81
N ALA A 227 -13.88 -0.88 -19.72
CA ALA A 227 -14.99 -0.22 -19.02
C ALA A 227 -15.61 0.90 -19.85
N THR A 228 -14.80 1.67 -20.57
CA THR A 228 -15.27 2.73 -21.44
C THR A 228 -16.10 2.17 -22.59
N ALA A 229 -15.62 1.09 -23.22
CA ALA A 229 -16.37 0.43 -24.30
C ALA A 229 -17.71 -0.14 -23.81
N ALA A 230 -17.74 -0.67 -22.59
CA ALA A 230 -18.95 -1.21 -21.98
C ALA A 230 -19.84 -0.15 -21.34
N LYS A 231 -19.35 1.08 -21.22
CA LYS A 231 -20.04 2.20 -20.53
C LYS A 231 -20.37 1.86 -19.07
N THR A 232 -19.47 1.12 -18.41
CA THR A 232 -19.63 0.72 -17.02
C THR A 232 -18.72 1.59 -16.15
N PRO A 233 -19.27 2.42 -15.25
CA PRO A 233 -18.46 3.26 -14.37
C PRO A 233 -17.76 2.43 -13.29
N ILE A 234 -16.62 2.95 -12.84
CA ILE A 234 -15.79 2.31 -11.81
C ILE A 234 -15.62 3.27 -10.64
N VAL A 235 -15.91 2.80 -9.44
CA VAL A 235 -15.51 3.44 -8.18
C VAL A 235 -14.28 2.73 -7.67
N ALA A 236 -13.22 3.49 -7.39
CA ALA A 236 -11.92 2.94 -7.03
C ALA A 236 -11.64 3.07 -5.54
N GLY A 237 -10.86 2.12 -5.02
CA GLY A 237 -10.43 2.12 -3.63
C GLY A 237 -9.27 3.08 -3.35
N GLU A 238 -8.60 3.59 -4.38
CA GLU A 238 -7.47 4.49 -4.22
C GLU A 238 -7.31 5.42 -5.44
N GLU A 239 -6.50 6.46 -5.25
CA GLU A 239 -6.37 7.59 -6.18
C GLU A 239 -5.81 7.20 -7.55
N GLY A 240 -4.76 6.38 -7.59
CA GLY A 240 -4.12 6.00 -8.85
C GLY A 240 -5.03 5.18 -9.75
N ILE A 241 -5.78 4.24 -9.19
CA ILE A 241 -6.78 3.47 -9.94
C ILE A 241 -7.89 4.40 -10.43
N CYS A 242 -8.33 5.33 -9.58
CA CYS A 242 -9.34 6.32 -9.97
C CYS A 242 -8.90 7.15 -11.16
N LYS A 243 -7.70 7.71 -11.12
CA LYS A 243 -7.15 8.50 -12.23
C LYS A 243 -7.04 7.68 -13.51
N GLY A 244 -6.66 6.41 -13.38
CA GLY A 244 -6.45 5.53 -14.52
C GLY A 244 -7.74 5.01 -15.17
N CYS A 245 -8.77 4.69 -14.39
CA CYS A 245 -9.98 4.06 -14.93
C CYS A 245 -11.27 4.33 -14.14
N GLY A 246 -11.23 5.08 -13.07
CA GLY A 246 -12.40 5.31 -12.21
C GLY A 246 -13.11 6.62 -12.45
N VAL A 247 -14.27 6.77 -11.85
CA VAL A 247 -15.05 8.03 -11.84
C VAL A 247 -14.93 8.73 -10.49
N ALA A 248 -14.70 7.99 -9.43
CA ALA A 248 -14.61 8.53 -8.07
C ALA A 248 -13.80 7.62 -7.16
N THR A 249 -13.24 8.19 -6.12
CA THR A 249 -12.62 7.47 -5.01
C THR A 249 -12.77 8.24 -3.72
N LEU A 250 -12.73 7.52 -2.61
CA LEU A 250 -12.51 8.04 -1.27
C LEU A 250 -11.21 7.42 -0.79
N SER A 251 -10.12 8.17 -0.86
CA SER A 251 -8.77 7.64 -0.69
C SER A 251 -7.97 8.40 0.35
N ILE A 252 -6.87 7.80 0.76
CA ILE A 252 -5.84 8.42 1.59
C ILE A 252 -4.74 9.01 0.70
N SER A 253 -3.88 9.86 1.28
CA SER A 253 -2.66 10.31 0.61
C SER A 253 -1.54 9.29 0.87
N TYR A 254 -1.05 8.65 -0.17
CA TYR A 254 0.05 7.69 -0.06
C TYR A 254 1.38 8.37 0.24
N ASP A 255 1.57 9.62 -0.17
CA ASP A 255 2.74 10.41 0.23
C ASP A 255 2.74 10.62 1.75
N GLU A 256 1.61 11.06 2.32
CA GLU A 256 1.48 11.23 3.77
C GLU A 256 1.64 9.89 4.51
N LEU A 257 1.12 8.81 3.95
CA LEU A 257 1.28 7.47 4.51
C LEU A 257 2.76 7.08 4.57
N GLY A 258 3.49 7.29 3.48
CA GLY A 258 4.92 7.03 3.41
C GLY A 258 5.71 7.88 4.39
N ARG A 259 5.37 9.15 4.51
CA ARG A 259 6.01 10.06 5.47
C ARG A 259 5.76 9.59 6.91
N LYS A 260 4.56 9.13 7.22
CA LYS A 260 4.23 8.54 8.54
C LYS A 260 5.10 7.32 8.81
N THR A 261 5.27 6.47 7.83
CA THR A 261 6.14 5.29 7.93
C THR A 261 7.60 5.70 8.14
N GLY A 262 8.04 6.76 7.47
CA GLY A 262 9.36 7.35 7.67
C GLY A 262 9.58 7.86 9.09
N GLU A 263 8.56 8.49 9.68
CA GLU A 263 8.59 8.91 11.08
C GLU A 263 8.77 7.71 12.02
N MET A 264 8.06 6.62 11.76
CA MET A 264 8.22 5.39 12.54
C MET A 264 9.64 4.82 12.42
N ALA A 265 10.22 4.85 11.21
CA ALA A 265 11.60 4.43 10.99
C ALA A 265 12.58 5.29 11.78
N TYR A 266 12.40 6.60 11.77
CA TYR A 266 13.22 7.52 12.55
C TYR A 266 13.14 7.20 14.06
N ASN A 267 11.94 6.96 14.56
CA ASN A 267 11.74 6.62 15.96
C ASN A 267 12.44 5.32 16.37
N ILE A 268 12.47 4.34 15.48
CA ILE A 268 13.18 3.07 15.71
C ILE A 268 14.70 3.29 15.67
N LEU A 269 15.18 3.90 14.59
CA LEU A 269 16.62 3.98 14.30
C LEU A 269 17.36 5.00 15.18
N VAL A 270 16.74 6.13 15.46
CA VAL A 270 17.37 7.23 16.18
C VAL A 270 16.94 7.28 17.64
N LYS A 271 15.64 7.16 17.89
CA LYS A 271 15.10 7.27 19.25
C LYS A 271 15.08 5.94 20.00
N GLY A 272 15.40 4.84 19.35
CA GLY A 272 15.45 3.51 19.97
C GLY A 272 14.11 2.96 20.38
N GLU A 273 13.02 3.37 19.74
CA GLU A 273 11.70 2.85 20.04
C GLU A 273 11.63 1.35 19.75
N ASP A 274 10.97 0.61 20.63
CA ASP A 274 10.84 -0.85 20.54
C ASP A 274 9.74 -1.22 19.54
N ILE A 275 10.13 -1.71 18.37
CA ILE A 275 9.19 -2.07 17.30
C ILE A 275 8.19 -3.15 17.74
N THR A 276 8.56 -4.01 18.68
CA THR A 276 7.65 -5.08 19.15
C THR A 276 6.43 -4.54 19.88
N LYS A 277 6.49 -3.29 20.32
CA LYS A 277 5.40 -2.59 21.02
C LYS A 277 4.74 -1.50 20.19
N MET A 278 5.22 -1.27 18.98
CA MET A 278 4.69 -0.20 18.12
C MET A 278 3.37 -0.61 17.49
N LYS A 279 2.34 0.22 17.69
CA LYS A 279 1.06 0.03 17.04
C LYS A 279 1.14 0.41 15.57
N VAL A 280 0.45 -0.35 14.74
CA VAL A 280 0.21 0.02 13.35
C VAL A 280 -0.63 1.29 13.33
N GLU A 281 -0.25 2.26 12.49
CA GLU A 281 -0.90 3.56 12.40
C GLU A 281 -1.59 3.73 11.04
N ALA A 282 -2.68 4.50 11.02
CA ALA A 282 -3.41 4.80 9.79
C ALA A 282 -2.96 6.16 9.23
N ALA A 283 -3.29 6.39 7.95
CA ALA A 283 -3.12 7.71 7.35
C ALA A 283 -4.03 8.74 8.05
N PRO A 284 -3.56 9.98 8.21
CA PRO A 284 -4.31 10.96 8.98
C PRO A 284 -5.57 11.48 8.27
N ASN A 285 -5.61 11.47 6.94
CA ASN A 285 -6.68 12.14 6.18
C ASN A 285 -7.23 11.27 5.06
N VAL A 286 -8.53 11.43 4.80
CA VAL A 286 -9.24 10.78 3.70
C VAL A 286 -9.84 11.86 2.81
N THR A 287 -9.72 11.71 1.50
CA THR A 287 -10.16 12.69 0.51
C THR A 287 -11.04 12.05 -0.55
N LYS A 288 -12.16 12.70 -0.90
CA LYS A 288 -12.98 12.31 -2.04
C LYS A 288 -12.45 12.96 -3.31
N GLU A 289 -12.36 12.17 -4.38
CA GLU A 289 -11.96 12.66 -5.70
C GLU A 289 -12.93 12.18 -6.78
N TYR A 290 -13.16 13.02 -7.78
CA TYR A 290 -14.05 12.75 -8.91
C TYR A 290 -13.32 13.05 -10.21
N ILE A 291 -13.50 12.19 -11.22
CA ILE A 291 -12.96 12.41 -12.56
C ILE A 291 -14.10 12.85 -13.46
N LYS A 292 -14.07 14.12 -13.88
CA LYS A 292 -15.18 14.76 -14.61
C LYS A 292 -15.47 14.18 -15.99
N ASP A 293 -14.47 13.61 -16.65
CA ASP A 293 -14.58 13.13 -18.02
C ASP A 293 -14.94 11.65 -18.15
N ARG A 294 -15.37 11.05 -17.06
CA ARG A 294 -15.77 9.64 -17.05
C ARG A 294 -17.20 9.39 -16.62
#